data_60c552eddaf75433374f6e967e74e66c
#
_entry.id   60c552eddaf75433374f6e967e74e66c
#
_cell.length_a   1.000
_cell.length_b   1.000
_cell.length_c   1.000
_cell.angle_alpha   90.00
_cell.angle_beta   90.00
_cell.angle_gamma   90.00
#
_symmetry.space_group_name_H-M   'P 1'
#
loop_
_entity.id
_entity.type
_entity.pdbx_description
1 polymer ?
#
loop_
_entity_poly.entity_id
_entity_poly.type
_entity_poly.pdbx_seq_one_letter_code
_entity_poly.pdbx_strand_id
1 'polypeptide(L)'
;MILEENNYSRTELLNKIVLITGGGGGIGFEASRAFAYMGATVIIAEIDLQKGQQAQDRINMEHYNGRADFYSIDITDENQINKLYEYIENKYKQLDVLINNAAVVPMGAVEAVPISDWDLSYAVNLRAPVLLVQKFITSLRNTCGIIAFVPSAPNPYMSAYEIFKTAQVELCNTLSEENVETELITYSIAPGFVKTDTAIKAVETICASMDITSEDFFDAHKEYIVDAEIAGVGYALSVVNAKQYNGKEIMSHQVLIDSGLLSNDINPSNGTNLKIDYDKLSSLFTRIADVFFDQYQNWQKKKLFQKQFILSDFKKQMGIPADSFNNQLKELRVHVENKELEALIKCKGMFIKWQAFYEHQIKLLQGYEKDSIQLSKDTALLNEWIDILQDINDLL
;
A
#
# COMPACT_ATOMS: atom_id res chain seq x y z
N MET A 1 10.83 -18.74 12.30
CA MET A 1 10.84 -17.56 11.36
C MET A 1 11.19 -18.06 9.97
N ILE A 2 10.53 -17.53 8.93
CA ILE A 2 10.74 -17.99 7.54
C ILE A 2 12.21 -17.98 7.09
N LEU A 3 13.01 -17.04 7.60
CA LEU A 3 14.45 -17.00 7.34
C LEU A 3 15.18 -18.23 7.93
N GLU A 4 14.79 -18.69 9.11
CA GLU A 4 15.37 -19.89 9.77
C GLU A 4 14.95 -21.17 9.06
N GLU A 5 13.67 -21.26 8.70
CA GLU A 5 13.09 -22.42 8.01
C GLU A 5 13.73 -22.65 6.64
N ASN A 6 14.13 -21.55 5.98
CA ASN A 6 14.81 -21.60 4.69
C ASN A 6 16.35 -21.52 4.79
N ASN A 7 16.93 -21.61 5.99
CA ASN A 7 18.37 -21.49 6.22
C ASN A 7 19.00 -20.25 5.57
N TYR A 8 18.29 -19.12 5.60
CA TYR A 8 18.79 -17.87 5.05
C TYR A 8 20.06 -17.41 5.77
N SER A 9 20.92 -16.68 5.08
CA SER A 9 22.20 -16.21 5.64
C SER A 9 21.97 -15.33 6.89
N ARG A 10 22.73 -15.65 7.96
CA ARG A 10 22.69 -14.91 9.24
C ARG A 10 23.67 -13.73 9.30
N THR A 11 24.36 -13.42 8.19
CA THR A 11 25.47 -12.44 8.16
C THR A 11 25.33 -11.38 7.09
N GLU A 12 24.21 -11.36 6.35
CA GLU A 12 23.98 -10.38 5.27
C GLU A 12 24.05 -8.92 5.74
N LEU A 13 23.66 -8.68 6.99
CA LEU A 13 23.65 -7.35 7.60
C LEU A 13 24.63 -7.27 8.80
N LEU A 14 25.66 -8.12 8.79
CA LEU A 14 26.65 -8.13 9.88
C LEU A 14 27.30 -6.75 10.05
N ASN A 15 27.37 -6.28 11.29
CA ASN A 15 27.88 -4.97 11.68
C ASN A 15 27.08 -3.75 11.18
N LYS A 16 25.92 -3.93 10.56
CA LYS A 16 25.03 -2.83 10.20
C LYS A 16 24.29 -2.31 11.43
N ILE A 17 24.16 -0.99 11.52
CA ILE A 17 23.37 -0.30 12.55
C ILE A 17 22.07 0.15 11.91
N VAL A 18 20.96 -0.40 12.41
CA VAL A 18 19.61 -0.16 11.89
C VAL A 18 18.80 0.60 12.95
N LEU A 19 18.24 1.73 12.60
CA LEU A 19 17.25 2.45 13.41
C LEU A 19 15.86 2.18 12.84
N ILE A 20 14.97 1.63 13.66
CA ILE A 20 13.56 1.42 13.31
C ILE A 20 12.66 2.12 14.31
N THR A 21 11.72 2.95 13.82
CA THR A 21 10.72 3.60 14.64
C THR A 21 9.49 2.70 14.82
N GLY A 22 8.92 2.65 16.02
CA GLY A 22 7.79 1.75 16.33
C GLY A 22 8.19 0.27 16.27
N GLY A 23 9.41 -0.06 16.67
CA GLY A 23 9.96 -1.42 16.62
C GLY A 23 9.54 -2.32 17.80
N GLY A 24 8.70 -1.82 18.71
CA GLY A 24 8.28 -2.55 19.90
C GLY A 24 7.14 -3.56 19.68
N GLY A 25 6.48 -3.55 18.52
CA GLY A 25 5.35 -4.45 18.26
C GLY A 25 5.01 -4.59 16.78
N GLY A 26 4.10 -5.53 16.47
CA GLY A 26 3.60 -5.76 15.13
C GLY A 26 4.69 -5.95 14.08
N ILE A 27 4.55 -5.28 12.95
CA ILE A 27 5.49 -5.37 11.82
C ILE A 27 6.90 -4.91 12.24
N GLY A 28 6.98 -3.82 13.02
CA GLY A 28 8.25 -3.26 13.48
C GLY A 28 9.05 -4.23 14.35
N PHE A 29 8.37 -5.00 15.20
CA PHE A 29 9.00 -6.05 16.00
C PHE A 29 9.54 -7.18 15.12
N GLU A 30 8.75 -7.69 14.19
CA GLU A 30 9.19 -8.77 13.30
C GLU A 30 10.31 -8.31 12.35
N ALA A 31 10.29 -7.05 11.90
CA ALA A 31 11.40 -6.47 11.16
C ALA A 31 12.67 -6.39 12.01
N SER A 32 12.57 -5.90 13.27
CA SER A 32 13.69 -5.84 14.20
C SER A 32 14.31 -7.22 14.44
N ARG A 33 13.47 -8.24 14.59
CA ARG A 33 13.84 -9.63 14.75
C ARG A 33 14.59 -10.18 13.51
N ALA A 34 14.07 -9.89 12.31
CA ALA A 34 14.69 -10.31 11.06
C ALA A 34 16.04 -9.60 10.82
N PHE A 35 16.16 -8.31 11.12
CA PHE A 35 17.43 -7.59 11.07
C PHE A 35 18.46 -8.20 12.02
N ALA A 36 18.08 -8.50 13.27
CA ALA A 36 18.97 -9.13 14.25
C ALA A 36 19.37 -10.54 13.82
N TYR A 37 18.48 -11.33 13.25
CA TYR A 37 18.79 -12.63 12.66
C TYR A 37 19.91 -12.54 11.62
N MET A 38 19.85 -11.53 10.75
CA MET A 38 20.86 -11.31 9.70
C MET A 38 22.13 -10.60 10.19
N GLY A 39 22.30 -10.39 11.49
CA GLY A 39 23.54 -9.90 12.10
C GLY A 39 23.60 -8.41 12.38
N ALA A 40 22.54 -7.65 12.16
CA ALA A 40 22.49 -6.23 12.45
C ALA A 40 22.35 -5.93 13.96
N THR A 41 22.86 -4.79 14.39
CA THR A 41 22.44 -4.18 15.65
C THR A 41 21.26 -3.26 15.37
N VAL A 42 20.10 -3.58 15.96
CA VAL A 42 18.84 -2.87 15.73
C VAL A 42 18.53 -1.96 16.88
N ILE A 43 18.42 -0.68 16.63
CA ILE A 43 17.96 0.32 17.60
C ILE A 43 16.45 0.44 17.46
N ILE A 44 15.73 -0.07 18.45
CA ILE A 44 14.27 -0.02 18.53
C ILE A 44 13.89 1.32 19.16
N ALA A 45 13.47 2.27 18.34
CA ALA A 45 12.94 3.55 18.81
C ALA A 45 11.42 3.39 19.05
N GLU A 46 10.99 3.37 20.32
CA GLU A 46 9.62 3.08 20.71
C GLU A 46 9.17 4.01 21.84
N ILE A 47 7.93 4.47 21.77
CA ILE A 47 7.33 5.35 22.78
C ILE A 47 6.85 4.55 23.99
N ASP A 48 6.39 3.32 23.78
CA ASP A 48 5.91 2.44 24.85
C ASP A 48 7.11 1.71 25.48
N LEU A 49 7.44 2.14 26.70
CA LEU A 49 8.55 1.58 27.49
C LEU A 49 8.47 0.07 27.66
N GLN A 50 7.27 -0.45 27.91
CA GLN A 50 7.08 -1.89 28.16
C GLN A 50 7.24 -2.70 26.87
N LYS A 51 6.62 -2.26 25.77
CA LYS A 51 6.74 -2.92 24.46
C LYS A 51 8.18 -2.89 23.96
N GLY A 52 8.85 -1.74 24.06
CA GLY A 52 10.23 -1.60 23.60
C GLY A 52 11.20 -2.50 24.37
N GLN A 53 11.08 -2.54 25.71
CA GLN A 53 11.92 -3.42 26.53
C GLN A 53 11.64 -4.90 26.27
N GLN A 54 10.38 -5.30 26.18
CA GLN A 54 10.01 -6.69 25.88
C GLN A 54 10.51 -7.11 24.50
N ALA A 55 10.44 -6.24 23.48
CA ALA A 55 10.96 -6.52 22.15
C ALA A 55 12.46 -6.77 22.17
N GLN A 56 13.22 -5.88 22.82
CA GLN A 56 14.66 -6.06 22.99
C GLN A 56 14.99 -7.40 23.65
N ASP A 57 14.34 -7.70 24.80
CA ASP A 57 14.64 -8.90 25.58
C ASP A 57 14.32 -10.18 24.79
N ARG A 58 13.16 -10.22 24.11
CA ARG A 58 12.76 -11.35 23.27
C ARG A 58 13.77 -11.61 22.14
N ILE A 59 14.14 -10.57 21.39
CA ILE A 59 15.08 -10.68 20.26
C ILE A 59 16.45 -11.16 20.78
N ASN A 60 16.94 -10.60 21.89
CA ASN A 60 18.26 -10.96 22.43
C ASN A 60 18.27 -12.37 23.04
N MET A 61 17.14 -12.91 23.48
CA MET A 61 17.02 -14.31 23.94
C MET A 61 17.07 -15.32 22.80
N GLU A 62 16.84 -14.94 21.53
CA GLU A 62 16.91 -15.82 20.37
C GLU A 62 18.36 -16.12 19.92
N HIS A 63 19.35 -15.44 20.54
CA HIS A 63 20.79 -15.64 20.28
C HIS A 63 21.20 -15.58 18.81
N TYR A 64 20.65 -14.60 18.09
CA TYR A 64 21.03 -14.31 16.71
C TYR A 64 22.45 -13.71 16.63
N ASN A 65 23.00 -13.59 15.42
CA ASN A 65 24.30 -12.95 15.21
C ASN A 65 24.28 -11.44 15.50
N GLY A 66 23.11 -10.80 15.32
CA GLY A 66 22.84 -9.43 15.71
C GLY A 66 22.15 -9.33 17.08
N ARG A 67 21.71 -8.13 17.40
CA ARG A 67 21.01 -7.84 18.66
C ARG A 67 20.06 -6.65 18.51
N ALA A 68 19.14 -6.54 19.47
CA ALA A 68 18.29 -5.37 19.63
C ALA A 68 18.79 -4.49 20.80
N ASP A 69 18.63 -3.19 20.66
CA ASP A 69 18.93 -2.16 21.65
C ASP A 69 17.75 -1.17 21.70
N PHE A 70 17.03 -1.14 22.82
CA PHE A 70 15.84 -0.31 22.96
C PHE A 70 16.21 1.12 23.36
N TYR A 71 15.57 2.10 22.68
CA TYR A 71 15.62 3.51 23.04
C TYR A 71 14.21 4.09 23.14
N SER A 72 13.85 4.54 24.34
CA SER A 72 12.54 5.16 24.59
C SER A 72 12.49 6.56 24.00
N ILE A 73 11.54 6.82 23.12
CA ILE A 73 11.41 8.11 22.43
C ILE A 73 9.98 8.39 21.98
N ASP A 74 9.56 9.64 22.16
CA ASP A 74 8.50 10.25 21.36
C ASP A 74 9.14 10.94 20.15
N ILE A 75 8.91 10.39 18.96
CA ILE A 75 9.48 10.91 17.70
C ILE A 75 8.86 12.23 17.24
N THR A 76 7.80 12.71 17.90
CA THR A 76 7.22 14.03 17.63
C THR A 76 7.99 15.15 18.33
N ASP A 77 8.82 14.80 19.33
CA ASP A 77 9.68 15.72 20.09
C ASP A 77 11.07 15.81 19.48
N GLU A 78 11.37 16.95 18.87
CA GLU A 78 12.65 17.22 18.22
C GLU A 78 13.84 17.14 19.20
N ASN A 79 13.66 17.50 20.48
CA ASN A 79 14.73 17.39 21.48
C ASN A 79 15.05 15.93 21.78
N GLN A 80 14.06 15.04 21.78
CA GLN A 80 14.29 13.61 21.93
C GLN A 80 14.98 13.00 20.71
N ILE A 81 14.63 13.45 19.50
CA ILE A 81 15.35 13.05 18.25
C ILE A 81 16.83 13.49 18.33
N ASN A 82 17.11 14.71 18.83
CA ASN A 82 18.48 15.17 19.01
C ASN A 82 19.27 14.28 19.99
N LYS A 83 18.66 13.88 21.11
CA LYS A 83 19.26 12.95 22.07
C LYS A 83 19.47 11.54 21.50
N LEU A 84 18.52 11.04 20.70
CA LEU A 84 18.68 9.78 19.99
C LEU A 84 19.87 9.82 19.02
N TYR A 85 20.01 10.90 18.27
CA TYR A 85 21.16 11.11 17.39
C TYR A 85 22.48 11.07 18.18
N GLU A 86 22.60 11.84 19.28
CA GLU A 86 23.77 11.86 20.13
C GLU A 86 24.08 10.46 20.71
N TYR A 87 23.05 9.72 21.10
CA TYR A 87 23.19 8.35 21.59
C TYR A 87 23.79 7.43 20.51
N ILE A 88 23.26 7.49 19.26
CA ILE A 88 23.73 6.66 18.16
C ILE A 88 25.18 7.03 17.80
N GLU A 89 25.48 8.33 17.64
CA GLU A 89 26.82 8.80 17.32
C GLU A 89 27.85 8.45 18.41
N ASN A 90 27.47 8.53 19.69
CA ASN A 90 28.38 8.19 20.77
C ASN A 90 28.64 6.70 20.91
N LYS A 91 27.61 5.86 20.75
CA LYS A 91 27.69 4.42 21.01
C LYS A 91 28.13 3.61 19.79
N TYR A 92 27.64 3.97 18.59
CA TYR A 92 27.81 3.18 17.38
C TYR A 92 28.70 3.86 16.33
N LYS A 93 28.83 5.20 16.39
CA LYS A 93 29.64 6.01 15.45
C LYS A 93 29.14 6.03 14.00
N GLN A 94 28.02 5.37 13.71
CA GLN A 94 27.43 5.27 12.39
C GLN A 94 25.94 4.93 12.47
N LEU A 95 25.21 5.22 11.40
CA LEU A 95 23.90 4.69 11.10
C LEU A 95 23.89 4.22 9.64
N ASP A 96 23.52 2.96 9.39
CA ASP A 96 23.47 2.39 8.05
C ASP A 96 22.05 2.38 7.48
N VAL A 97 21.02 2.22 8.32
CA VAL A 97 19.64 2.07 7.87
C VAL A 97 18.70 2.83 8.79
N LEU A 98 17.77 3.60 8.20
CA LEU A 98 16.64 4.23 8.87
C LEU A 98 15.32 3.68 8.29
N ILE A 99 14.52 3.02 9.14
CA ILE A 99 13.17 2.53 8.79
C ILE A 99 12.12 3.40 9.50
N ASN A 100 11.40 4.21 8.73
CA ASN A 100 10.31 5.05 9.22
C ASN A 100 9.01 4.24 9.28
N ASN A 101 8.89 3.38 10.31
CA ASN A 101 7.77 2.45 10.46
C ASN A 101 6.69 2.94 11.44
N ALA A 102 7.04 3.71 12.48
CA ALA A 102 6.07 4.19 13.45
C ALA A 102 4.87 4.89 12.80
N ALA A 103 3.67 4.62 13.28
CA ALA A 103 2.46 5.23 12.79
C ALA A 103 1.38 5.35 13.86
N VAL A 104 0.52 6.34 13.71
CA VAL A 104 -0.81 6.41 14.32
C VAL A 104 -1.85 6.35 13.21
N VAL A 105 -2.98 5.71 13.47
CA VAL A 105 -4.00 5.40 12.45
C VAL A 105 -5.37 5.92 12.89
N PRO A 106 -5.57 7.26 12.93
CA PRO A 106 -6.88 7.81 13.18
C PRO A 106 -7.81 7.53 11.98
N MET A 107 -8.98 6.98 12.27
CA MET A 107 -9.96 6.60 11.27
C MET A 107 -11.29 7.31 11.50
N GLY A 108 -12.02 7.55 10.41
CA GLY A 108 -13.33 8.18 10.41
C GLY A 108 -13.61 8.95 9.12
N ALA A 109 -14.86 9.37 8.94
CA ALA A 109 -15.23 10.28 7.85
C ALA A 109 -14.47 11.61 8.02
N VAL A 110 -14.09 12.24 6.91
CA VAL A 110 -13.29 13.49 6.90
C VAL A 110 -13.91 14.58 7.79
N GLU A 111 -15.23 14.70 7.75
CA GLU A 111 -16.00 15.68 8.54
C GLU A 111 -16.11 15.32 10.03
N ALA A 112 -15.78 14.10 10.43
CA ALA A 112 -15.98 13.60 11.78
C ALA A 112 -14.68 13.43 12.57
N VAL A 113 -13.54 13.21 11.90
CA VAL A 113 -12.25 13.06 12.58
C VAL A 113 -11.82 14.37 13.23
N PRO A 114 -11.56 14.40 14.55
CA PRO A 114 -11.12 15.60 15.26
C PRO A 114 -9.83 16.18 14.65
N ILE A 115 -9.70 17.51 14.63
CA ILE A 115 -8.46 18.15 14.14
C ILE A 115 -7.24 17.75 14.97
N SER A 116 -7.40 17.50 16.26
CA SER A 116 -6.32 16.97 17.11
C SER A 116 -5.74 15.64 16.60
N ASP A 117 -6.58 14.79 15.98
CA ASP A 117 -6.15 13.51 15.44
C ASP A 117 -5.44 13.70 14.09
N TRP A 118 -5.86 14.70 13.30
CA TRP A 118 -5.12 15.15 12.12
C TRP A 118 -3.75 15.70 12.50
N ASP A 119 -3.67 16.56 13.53
CA ASP A 119 -2.43 17.14 14.00
C ASP A 119 -1.47 16.05 14.53
N LEU A 120 -1.98 15.09 15.30
CA LEU A 120 -1.20 13.94 15.77
C LEU A 120 -0.72 13.08 14.60
N SER A 121 -1.58 12.80 13.65
CA SER A 121 -1.23 12.03 12.46
C SER A 121 -0.16 12.74 11.62
N TYR A 122 -0.30 14.03 11.39
CA TYR A 122 0.75 14.84 10.77
C TYR A 122 2.08 14.73 11.53
N ALA A 123 2.03 14.93 12.85
CA ALA A 123 3.24 14.93 13.68
C ALA A 123 4.00 13.60 13.62
N VAL A 124 3.28 12.46 13.71
CA VAL A 124 3.88 11.12 13.73
C VAL A 124 4.16 10.59 12.31
N ASN A 125 3.17 10.69 11.40
CA ASN A 125 3.25 10.00 10.11
C ASN A 125 3.99 10.80 9.03
N LEU A 126 4.24 12.11 9.20
CA LEU A 126 4.96 12.91 8.21
C LEU A 126 6.07 13.75 8.83
N ARG A 127 5.77 14.60 9.82
CA ARG A 127 6.76 15.51 10.39
C ARG A 127 7.93 14.75 11.05
N ALA A 128 7.66 13.70 11.81
CA ALA A 128 8.70 12.91 12.46
C ALA A 128 9.66 12.22 11.47
N PRO A 129 9.19 11.53 10.41
CA PRO A 129 10.06 11.06 9.32
C PRO A 129 10.95 12.15 8.72
N VAL A 130 10.42 13.36 8.46
CA VAL A 130 11.23 14.48 7.95
C VAL A 130 12.31 14.88 8.95
N LEU A 131 12.00 15.02 10.24
CA LEU A 131 12.96 15.36 11.28
C LEU A 131 14.07 14.31 11.40
N LEU A 132 13.70 13.02 11.37
CA LEU A 132 14.66 11.92 11.42
C LEU A 132 15.58 11.94 10.19
N VAL A 133 15.02 12.13 9.00
CA VAL A 133 15.83 12.26 7.77
C VAL A 133 16.79 13.44 7.89
N GLN A 134 16.32 14.64 8.24
CA GLN A 134 17.16 15.81 8.39
C GLN A 134 18.30 15.59 9.40
N LYS A 135 18.01 14.86 10.47
CA LYS A 135 18.98 14.61 11.52
C LYS A 135 20.04 13.59 11.13
N PHE A 136 19.64 12.51 10.44
CA PHE A 136 20.51 11.38 10.16
C PHE A 136 21.08 11.33 8.74
N ILE A 137 20.65 12.18 7.81
CA ILE A 137 21.01 12.10 6.39
C ILE A 137 22.52 12.17 6.16
N THR A 138 23.24 12.98 6.93
CA THR A 138 24.71 13.07 6.81
C THR A 138 25.40 11.78 7.24
N SER A 139 24.97 11.17 8.35
CA SER A 139 25.48 9.88 8.80
C SER A 139 25.20 8.78 7.79
N LEU A 140 23.97 8.74 7.26
CA LEU A 140 23.54 7.78 6.24
C LEU A 140 24.30 7.96 4.91
N ARG A 141 24.56 9.18 4.45
CA ARG A 141 25.39 9.41 3.26
C ARG A 141 26.82 8.88 3.45
N ASN A 142 27.39 9.04 4.63
CA ASN A 142 28.74 8.58 4.95
C ASN A 142 28.88 7.05 4.95
N THR A 143 27.78 6.32 5.19
CA THR A 143 27.76 4.86 5.23
C THR A 143 27.22 4.23 3.95
N CYS A 144 26.94 5.00 2.90
CA CYS A 144 26.18 4.56 1.72
C CYS A 144 24.87 3.90 2.17
N GLY A 145 24.18 4.60 3.07
CA GLY A 145 23.07 4.07 3.86
C GLY A 145 21.75 4.02 3.13
N ILE A 146 20.72 3.62 3.87
CA ILE A 146 19.38 3.36 3.34
C ILE A 146 18.35 4.09 4.19
N ILE A 147 17.35 4.71 3.53
CA ILE A 147 16.15 5.25 4.16
C ILE A 147 14.95 4.55 3.54
N ALA A 148 14.18 3.86 4.37
CA ALA A 148 12.92 3.27 3.96
C ALA A 148 11.73 3.97 4.63
N PHE A 149 10.70 4.24 3.83
CA PHE A 149 9.41 4.76 4.29
C PHE A 149 8.35 3.67 4.17
N VAL A 150 7.36 3.73 5.06
CA VAL A 150 6.27 2.74 5.08
C VAL A 150 4.97 3.45 4.65
N PRO A 151 4.60 3.38 3.37
CA PRO A 151 3.37 3.96 2.84
C PRO A 151 2.16 3.12 3.18
N SER A 152 0.99 3.58 2.77
CA SER A 152 -0.27 2.88 2.83
C SER A 152 -1.13 3.21 1.60
N ALA A 153 -2.14 2.39 1.32
CA ALA A 153 -3.03 2.57 0.19
C ALA A 153 -4.33 3.29 0.62
N PRO A 154 -4.85 4.22 -0.20
CA PRO A 154 -6.04 4.99 0.14
C PRO A 154 -7.29 4.12 0.24
N ASN A 155 -8.05 4.32 1.32
CA ASN A 155 -9.34 3.68 1.57
C ASN A 155 -10.33 4.68 2.18
N PRO A 156 -11.65 4.47 2.01
CA PRO A 156 -12.66 5.24 2.72
C PRO A 156 -12.41 5.25 4.23
N TYR A 157 -12.70 6.36 4.89
CA TYR A 157 -12.54 6.58 6.34
C TYR A 157 -11.10 6.58 6.88
N MET A 158 -10.09 6.57 6.01
CA MET A 158 -8.67 6.56 6.39
C MET A 158 -7.93 7.85 6.07
N SER A 159 -8.63 8.92 5.64
CA SER A 159 -8.01 10.15 5.12
C SER A 159 -7.02 10.82 6.07
N ALA A 160 -7.31 10.88 7.38
CA ALA A 160 -6.43 11.47 8.37
C ALA A 160 -5.12 10.69 8.58
N TYR A 161 -5.02 9.47 8.09
CA TYR A 161 -3.84 8.61 8.06
C TYR A 161 -3.18 8.59 6.68
N GLU A 162 -3.96 8.24 5.64
CA GLU A 162 -3.47 7.95 4.29
C GLU A 162 -2.82 9.16 3.61
N ILE A 163 -3.34 10.37 3.82
CA ILE A 163 -2.77 11.58 3.24
C ILE A 163 -1.29 11.74 3.64
N PHE A 164 -0.97 11.52 4.90
CA PHE A 164 0.40 11.66 5.39
C PHE A 164 1.28 10.46 5.02
N LYS A 165 0.71 9.28 4.89
CA LYS A 165 1.43 8.09 4.40
C LYS A 165 1.73 8.20 2.90
N THR A 166 0.81 8.72 2.09
CA THR A 166 1.05 9.03 0.68
C THR A 166 2.11 10.13 0.52
N ALA A 167 2.11 11.15 1.40
CA ALA A 167 3.15 12.16 1.40
C ALA A 167 4.56 11.60 1.67
N GLN A 168 4.69 10.48 2.39
CA GLN A 168 5.98 9.79 2.55
C GLN A 168 6.50 9.20 1.23
N VAL A 169 5.62 8.76 0.32
CA VAL A 169 6.03 8.29 -1.02
C VAL A 169 6.66 9.43 -1.80
N GLU A 170 6.01 10.60 -1.80
CA GLU A 170 6.54 11.78 -2.49
C GLU A 170 7.85 12.28 -1.84
N LEU A 171 7.95 12.25 -0.51
CA LEU A 171 9.20 12.54 0.20
C LEU A 171 10.31 11.58 -0.22
N CYS A 172 10.01 10.30 -0.37
CA CYS A 172 10.94 9.29 -0.83
C CYS A 172 11.44 9.58 -2.25
N ASN A 173 10.52 9.88 -3.19
CA ASN A 173 10.84 10.23 -4.58
C ASN A 173 11.77 11.43 -4.64
N THR A 174 11.41 12.52 -3.94
CA THR A 174 12.21 13.74 -3.85
C THR A 174 13.62 13.47 -3.30
N LEU A 175 13.71 12.71 -2.19
CA LEU A 175 15.01 12.36 -1.61
C LEU A 175 15.88 11.52 -2.54
N SER A 176 15.27 10.61 -3.31
CA SER A 176 16.01 9.81 -4.29
C SER A 176 16.64 10.70 -5.39
N GLU A 177 15.86 11.66 -5.89
CA GLU A 177 16.34 12.61 -6.92
C GLU A 177 17.41 13.58 -6.37
N GLU A 178 17.22 14.10 -5.15
CA GLU A 178 18.18 14.98 -4.48
C GLU A 178 19.53 14.29 -4.20
N ASN A 179 19.55 12.95 -4.16
CA ASN A 179 20.71 12.15 -3.80
C ASN A 179 21.29 11.32 -4.94
N VAL A 180 20.93 11.62 -6.19
CA VAL A 180 21.41 10.89 -7.39
C VAL A 180 22.94 10.86 -7.52
N GLU A 181 23.63 11.89 -7.04
CA GLU A 181 25.11 11.98 -7.02
C GLU A 181 25.74 11.29 -5.79
N THR A 182 24.95 10.66 -4.93
CA THR A 182 25.42 9.96 -3.73
C THR A 182 25.09 8.47 -3.81
N GLU A 183 25.64 7.68 -2.88
CA GLU A 183 25.27 6.26 -2.77
C GLU A 183 24.15 6.03 -1.73
N LEU A 184 23.47 7.09 -1.27
CA LEU A 184 22.31 6.98 -0.42
C LEU A 184 21.14 6.37 -1.21
N ILE A 185 20.51 5.36 -0.63
CA ILE A 185 19.36 4.68 -1.23
C ILE A 185 18.11 5.05 -0.48
N THR A 186 17.04 5.40 -1.19
CA THR A 186 15.74 5.68 -0.60
C THR A 186 14.63 4.95 -1.36
N TYR A 187 13.72 4.31 -0.64
CA TYR A 187 12.56 3.64 -1.23
C TYR A 187 11.37 3.60 -0.24
N SER A 188 10.20 3.31 -0.76
CA SER A 188 9.00 3.06 0.04
C SER A 188 8.68 1.57 0.03
N ILE A 189 8.35 0.99 1.19
CA ILE A 189 7.98 -0.43 1.29
C ILE A 189 6.64 -0.59 2.01
N ALA A 190 5.62 -1.03 1.26
CA ALA A 190 4.29 -1.28 1.78
C ALA A 190 4.20 -2.68 2.40
N PRO A 191 3.74 -2.80 3.67
CA PRO A 191 3.66 -4.10 4.36
C PRO A 191 2.53 -4.99 3.87
N GLY A 192 1.54 -4.44 3.18
CA GLY A 192 0.23 -5.05 2.96
C GLY A 192 -0.72 -4.84 4.13
N PHE A 193 -1.87 -5.51 4.11
CA PHE A 193 -2.84 -5.44 5.21
C PHE A 193 -2.46 -6.43 6.31
N VAL A 194 -1.90 -5.93 7.41
CA VAL A 194 -1.41 -6.76 8.53
C VAL A 194 -2.31 -6.56 9.75
N LYS A 195 -2.82 -7.65 10.32
CA LYS A 195 -3.66 -7.65 11.52
C LYS A 195 -2.83 -7.41 12.79
N THR A 196 -2.36 -6.18 12.99
CA THR A 196 -1.66 -5.74 14.21
C THR A 196 -2.63 -5.17 15.24
N ASP A 197 -2.19 -5.00 16.50
CA ASP A 197 -2.98 -4.32 17.54
C ASP A 197 -3.46 -2.93 17.09
N THR A 198 -2.61 -2.21 16.36
CA THR A 198 -2.94 -0.89 15.81
C THR A 198 -4.03 -0.99 14.74
N ALA A 199 -3.91 -1.95 13.82
CA ALA A 199 -4.92 -2.20 12.78
C ALA A 199 -6.26 -2.67 13.38
N ILE A 200 -6.23 -3.52 14.41
CA ILE A 200 -7.44 -3.98 15.10
C ILE A 200 -8.19 -2.79 15.69
N LYS A 201 -7.53 -1.93 16.47
CA LYS A 201 -8.15 -0.73 17.06
C LYS A 201 -8.70 0.23 16.01
N ALA A 202 -7.99 0.39 14.90
CA ALA A 202 -8.42 1.24 13.80
C ALA A 202 -9.67 0.67 13.12
N VAL A 203 -9.71 -0.63 12.84
CA VAL A 203 -10.87 -1.35 12.28
C VAL A 203 -12.06 -1.29 13.23
N GLU A 204 -11.88 -1.49 14.54
CA GLU A 204 -12.94 -1.35 15.54
C GLU A 204 -13.64 0.02 15.45
N THR A 205 -12.87 1.09 15.23
CA THR A 205 -13.42 2.45 15.10
C THR A 205 -14.29 2.60 13.86
N ILE A 206 -13.90 2.01 12.72
CA ILE A 206 -14.72 2.03 11.49
C ILE A 206 -15.95 1.15 11.64
N CYS A 207 -15.80 -0.06 12.14
CA CYS A 207 -16.88 -1.04 12.28
C CYS A 207 -17.99 -0.51 13.17
N ALA A 208 -17.66 0.26 14.22
CA ALA A 208 -18.66 0.92 15.06
C ALA A 208 -19.55 1.91 14.29
N SER A 209 -19.06 2.50 13.20
CA SER A 209 -19.84 3.40 12.34
C SER A 209 -20.64 2.67 11.25
N MET A 210 -20.33 1.39 10.99
CA MET A 210 -20.93 0.57 9.92
C MET A 210 -21.89 -0.50 10.46
N ASP A 211 -22.08 -0.58 11.79
CA ASP A 211 -22.90 -1.59 12.47
C ASP A 211 -22.49 -3.05 12.13
N ILE A 212 -21.18 -3.26 12.00
CA ILE A 212 -20.55 -4.57 11.81
C ILE A 212 -19.51 -4.83 12.91
N THR A 213 -19.14 -6.08 13.15
CA THR A 213 -18.07 -6.40 14.09
C THR A 213 -16.71 -6.34 13.42
N SER A 214 -15.64 -6.10 14.20
CA SER A 214 -14.28 -6.19 13.69
C SER A 214 -13.93 -7.62 13.24
N GLU A 215 -14.54 -8.64 13.84
CA GLU A 215 -14.38 -10.04 13.44
C GLU A 215 -14.96 -10.27 12.05
N ASP A 216 -16.19 -9.83 11.79
CA ASP A 216 -16.80 -9.91 10.45
C ASP A 216 -15.96 -9.16 9.40
N PHE A 217 -15.41 -8.00 9.76
CA PHE A 217 -14.54 -7.25 8.88
C PHE A 217 -13.26 -8.03 8.53
N PHE A 218 -12.57 -8.59 9.53
CA PHE A 218 -11.36 -9.36 9.28
C PHE A 218 -11.65 -10.68 8.55
N ASP A 219 -12.77 -11.33 8.82
CA ASP A 219 -13.20 -12.54 8.11
C ASP A 219 -13.49 -12.27 6.62
N ALA A 220 -14.15 -11.15 6.32
CA ALA A 220 -14.39 -10.72 4.95
C ALA A 220 -13.09 -10.38 4.17
N HIS A 221 -12.04 -9.97 4.89
CA HIS A 221 -10.76 -9.58 4.30
C HIS A 221 -9.62 -10.58 4.56
N LYS A 222 -9.94 -11.77 5.09
CA LYS A 222 -8.91 -12.75 5.51
C LYS A 222 -7.91 -13.12 4.42
N GLU A 223 -8.35 -13.11 3.16
CA GLU A 223 -7.51 -13.42 2.00
C GLU A 223 -6.46 -12.34 1.70
N TYR A 224 -6.67 -11.12 2.21
CA TYR A 224 -5.77 -9.98 2.03
C TYR A 224 -4.85 -9.73 3.24
N ILE A 225 -5.05 -10.50 4.33
CA ILE A 225 -4.26 -10.33 5.54
C ILE A 225 -2.89 -10.97 5.36
N VAL A 226 -1.86 -10.15 5.47
CA VAL A 226 -0.46 -10.57 5.46
C VAL A 226 0.00 -10.84 6.89
N ASP A 227 0.77 -11.89 7.10
CA ASP A 227 1.40 -12.15 8.40
C ASP A 227 2.42 -11.05 8.74
N ALA A 228 2.46 -10.65 10.01
CA ALA A 228 3.40 -9.62 10.48
C ALA A 228 4.87 -10.04 10.28
N GLU A 229 5.16 -11.33 10.38
CA GLU A 229 6.48 -11.89 10.13
C GLU A 229 6.87 -11.69 8.65
N ILE A 230 5.98 -12.03 7.71
CA ILE A 230 6.21 -11.84 6.27
C ILE A 230 6.48 -10.36 5.96
N ALA A 231 5.66 -9.45 6.51
CA ALA A 231 5.85 -8.03 6.33
C ALA A 231 7.19 -7.54 6.91
N GLY A 232 7.53 -7.95 8.12
CA GLY A 232 8.77 -7.57 8.80
C GLY A 232 10.03 -8.14 8.15
N VAL A 233 10.00 -9.41 7.75
CA VAL A 233 11.09 -10.04 6.99
C VAL A 233 11.31 -9.32 5.67
N GLY A 234 10.23 -8.90 4.99
CA GLY A 234 10.33 -8.09 3.78
C GLY A 234 11.10 -6.80 3.98
N TYR A 235 10.94 -6.11 5.12
CA TYR A 235 11.72 -4.91 5.43
C TYR A 235 13.22 -5.23 5.52
N ALA A 236 13.59 -6.30 6.21
CA ALA A 236 14.98 -6.64 6.38
C ALA A 236 15.65 -7.12 5.05
N LEU A 237 14.96 -7.92 4.27
CA LEU A 237 15.41 -8.37 2.95
C LEU A 237 15.50 -7.22 1.94
N SER A 238 14.62 -6.22 2.03
CA SER A 238 14.68 -5.05 1.14
C SER A 238 15.97 -4.27 1.33
N VAL A 239 16.54 -4.27 2.53
CA VAL A 239 17.85 -3.65 2.83
C VAL A 239 18.99 -4.43 2.17
N VAL A 240 18.94 -5.76 2.18
CA VAL A 240 19.94 -6.60 1.48
C VAL A 240 19.96 -6.31 -0.02
N ASN A 241 18.79 -6.11 -0.60
CA ASN A 241 18.59 -5.92 -2.04
C ASN A 241 18.38 -4.44 -2.43
N ALA A 242 18.69 -3.49 -1.56
CA ALA A 242 18.26 -2.09 -1.65
C ALA A 242 18.59 -1.39 -2.97
N LYS A 243 19.70 -1.72 -3.61
CA LYS A 243 20.12 -1.06 -4.87
C LYS A 243 19.09 -1.16 -5.99
N GLN A 244 18.34 -2.27 -6.05
CA GLN A 244 17.32 -2.46 -7.09
C GLN A 244 16.03 -1.67 -6.80
N TYR A 245 15.86 -1.18 -5.56
CA TYR A 245 14.63 -0.53 -5.11
C TYR A 245 14.75 1.00 -5.01
N ASN A 246 15.91 1.58 -5.27
CA ASN A 246 16.11 3.03 -5.14
C ASN A 246 15.08 3.82 -5.96
N GLY A 247 14.40 4.77 -5.32
CA GLY A 247 13.35 5.59 -5.92
C GLY A 247 12.05 4.84 -6.26
N LYS A 248 11.84 3.63 -5.69
CA LYS A 248 10.65 2.82 -6.00
C LYS A 248 9.73 2.67 -4.79
N GLU A 249 8.46 2.42 -5.08
CA GLU A 249 7.52 1.85 -4.13
C GLU A 249 7.42 0.35 -4.37
N ILE A 250 7.62 -0.44 -3.30
CA ILE A 250 7.66 -1.91 -3.34
C ILE A 250 6.74 -2.51 -2.28
N MET A 251 6.43 -3.79 -2.43
CA MET A 251 5.64 -4.56 -1.47
C MET A 251 6.53 -5.54 -0.71
N SER A 252 6.34 -5.67 0.61
CA SER A 252 7.13 -6.60 1.45
C SER A 252 7.13 -8.03 0.92
N HIS A 253 5.97 -8.56 0.51
CA HIS A 253 5.87 -9.89 -0.04
C HIS A 253 6.62 -10.07 -1.36
N GLN A 254 6.65 -9.03 -2.22
CA GLN A 254 7.41 -9.07 -3.46
C GLN A 254 8.91 -9.20 -3.17
N VAL A 255 9.39 -8.54 -2.12
CA VAL A 255 10.80 -8.67 -1.69
C VAL A 255 11.14 -10.10 -1.29
N LEU A 256 10.21 -10.84 -0.64
CA LEU A 256 10.43 -12.26 -0.32
C LEU A 256 10.45 -13.13 -1.59
N ILE A 257 9.61 -12.83 -2.56
CA ILE A 257 9.62 -13.49 -3.88
C ILE A 257 10.96 -13.23 -4.59
N ASP A 258 11.39 -11.98 -4.68
CA ASP A 258 12.66 -11.56 -5.28
C ASP A 258 13.87 -12.23 -4.60
N SER A 259 13.73 -12.53 -3.31
CA SER A 259 14.76 -13.22 -2.50
C SER A 259 14.66 -14.76 -2.55
N GLY A 260 13.70 -15.30 -3.29
CA GLY A 260 13.49 -16.75 -3.44
C GLY A 260 12.91 -17.45 -2.21
N LEU A 261 12.38 -16.71 -1.24
CA LEU A 261 11.78 -17.26 -0.01
C LEU A 261 10.28 -17.54 -0.15
N LEU A 262 9.62 -16.90 -1.12
CA LEU A 262 8.26 -17.20 -1.53
C LEU A 262 8.26 -17.50 -3.03
N SER A 263 7.39 -18.40 -3.47
CA SER A 263 7.17 -18.64 -4.90
C SER A 263 6.25 -17.56 -5.48
N ASN A 264 6.41 -17.24 -6.76
CA ASN A 264 5.49 -16.37 -7.49
C ASN A 264 4.03 -16.89 -7.51
N ASP A 265 3.83 -18.15 -7.14
CA ASP A 265 2.51 -18.79 -7.05
C ASP A 265 1.79 -18.48 -5.73
N ILE A 266 2.46 -17.83 -4.77
CA ILE A 266 1.88 -17.41 -3.49
C ILE A 266 1.71 -15.89 -3.54
N ASN A 267 0.51 -15.45 -3.89
CA ASN A 267 0.05 -14.12 -3.51
C ASN A 267 -0.24 -14.19 -2.00
N PRO A 268 0.51 -13.51 -1.10
CA PRO A 268 0.28 -13.61 0.34
C PRO A 268 -1.02 -12.95 0.78
N SER A 269 -1.70 -12.24 -0.12
CA SER A 269 -3.10 -11.86 0.05
C SER A 269 -4.08 -13.00 -0.24
N ASN A 270 -3.58 -14.17 -0.71
CA ASN A 270 -4.39 -15.34 -0.97
C ASN A 270 -3.62 -16.58 -0.55
N GLY A 271 -4.02 -17.20 0.55
CA GLY A 271 -3.73 -18.61 0.83
C GLY A 271 -4.35 -19.55 -0.23
N THR A 272 -4.73 -19.02 -1.36
CA THR A 272 -5.21 -19.74 -2.54
C THR A 272 -4.56 -19.13 -3.78
N ASN A 273 -3.99 -19.97 -4.62
CA ASN A 273 -3.55 -19.65 -5.98
C ASN A 273 -4.68 -18.95 -6.75
N LEU A 274 -4.74 -17.63 -6.74
CA LEU A 274 -5.42 -16.92 -7.79
C LEU A 274 -4.48 -16.92 -9.01
N LYS A 275 -4.47 -18.03 -9.74
CA LYS A 275 -4.19 -17.94 -11.18
C LYS A 275 -5.25 -17.01 -11.73
N ILE A 276 -4.88 -15.76 -12.06
CA ILE A 276 -5.76 -14.94 -12.86
C ILE A 276 -6.07 -15.76 -14.09
N ASP A 277 -7.34 -16.08 -14.25
CA ASP A 277 -7.83 -16.73 -15.46
C ASP A 277 -7.81 -15.68 -16.57
N TYR A 278 -6.61 -15.51 -17.18
CA TYR A 278 -6.43 -14.57 -18.29
C TYR A 278 -7.32 -14.88 -19.48
N ASP A 279 -7.72 -16.11 -19.66
CA ASP A 279 -8.61 -16.48 -20.75
C ASP A 279 -10.03 -16.00 -20.44
N LYS A 280 -10.49 -16.16 -19.19
CA LYS A 280 -11.74 -15.58 -18.70
C LYS A 280 -11.70 -14.05 -18.73
N LEU A 281 -10.64 -13.44 -18.20
CA LEU A 281 -10.44 -11.98 -18.20
C LEU A 281 -10.46 -11.40 -19.62
N SER A 282 -9.73 -12.02 -20.54
CA SER A 282 -9.68 -11.61 -21.96
C SER A 282 -11.04 -11.73 -22.62
N SER A 283 -11.78 -12.80 -22.34
CA SER A 283 -13.14 -13.00 -22.87
C SER A 283 -14.11 -11.93 -22.36
N LEU A 284 -14.12 -11.67 -21.04
CA LEU A 284 -14.97 -10.65 -20.42
C LEU A 284 -14.63 -9.24 -20.91
N PHE A 285 -13.33 -8.92 -20.95
CA PHE A 285 -12.85 -7.62 -21.44
C PHE A 285 -13.23 -7.40 -22.90
N THR A 286 -13.04 -8.40 -23.76
CA THR A 286 -13.42 -8.31 -25.19
C THR A 286 -14.91 -8.03 -25.32
N ARG A 287 -15.77 -8.76 -24.60
CA ARG A 287 -17.23 -8.55 -24.62
C ARG A 287 -17.60 -7.12 -24.25
N ILE A 288 -17.12 -6.60 -23.12
CA ILE A 288 -17.51 -5.26 -22.65
C ILE A 288 -16.88 -4.13 -23.49
N ALA A 289 -15.66 -4.33 -24.01
CA ALA A 289 -15.02 -3.38 -24.91
C ALA A 289 -15.76 -3.27 -26.24
N ASP A 290 -16.17 -4.40 -26.82
CA ASP A 290 -16.96 -4.42 -28.06
C ASP A 290 -18.32 -3.73 -27.87
N VAL A 291 -18.98 -3.96 -26.73
CA VAL A 291 -20.21 -3.22 -26.33
C VAL A 291 -19.96 -1.71 -26.33
N PHE A 292 -18.88 -1.26 -25.72
CA PHE A 292 -18.56 0.18 -25.68
C PHE A 292 -18.26 0.71 -27.09
N PHE A 293 -17.48 0.00 -27.90
CA PHE A 293 -17.18 0.41 -29.27
C PHE A 293 -18.43 0.58 -30.13
N ASP A 294 -19.38 -0.33 -29.99
CA ASP A 294 -20.67 -0.24 -30.70
C ASP A 294 -21.51 0.94 -30.20
N GLN A 295 -21.58 1.14 -28.86
CA GLN A 295 -22.26 2.30 -28.28
C GLN A 295 -21.62 3.61 -28.73
N TYR A 296 -20.29 3.71 -28.67
CA TYR A 296 -19.56 4.89 -29.11
C TYR A 296 -19.82 5.23 -30.56
N GLN A 297 -19.83 4.23 -31.48
CA GLN A 297 -20.18 4.39 -32.89
C GLN A 297 -21.62 4.90 -33.05
N ASN A 298 -22.53 4.35 -32.26
CA ASN A 298 -23.93 4.76 -32.28
C ASN A 298 -24.11 6.21 -31.77
N TRP A 299 -23.36 6.63 -30.73
CA TRP A 299 -23.37 8.02 -30.28
C TRP A 299 -22.84 8.99 -31.34
N GLN A 300 -21.84 8.59 -32.11
CA GLN A 300 -21.30 9.42 -33.20
C GLN A 300 -22.34 9.66 -34.32
N LYS A 301 -23.29 8.76 -34.51
CA LYS A 301 -24.37 8.87 -35.54
C LYS A 301 -25.58 9.69 -35.06
N LYS A 302 -25.68 10.04 -33.77
CA LYS A 302 -26.80 10.82 -33.22
C LYS A 302 -26.79 12.26 -33.73
N LYS A 303 -27.97 12.93 -33.67
CA LYS A 303 -28.08 14.36 -33.97
C LYS A 303 -27.19 15.17 -33.01
N LEU A 304 -26.65 16.29 -33.46
CA LEU A 304 -25.61 17.06 -32.75
C LEU A 304 -25.95 17.32 -31.28
N PHE A 305 -27.17 17.74 -30.96
CA PHE A 305 -27.59 18.02 -29.59
C PHE A 305 -27.61 16.76 -28.71
N GLN A 306 -28.18 15.65 -29.20
CA GLN A 306 -28.21 14.37 -28.52
C GLN A 306 -26.80 13.81 -28.27
N LYS A 307 -25.95 13.92 -29.31
CA LYS A 307 -24.55 13.52 -29.21
C LYS A 307 -23.81 14.31 -28.13
N GLN A 308 -23.93 15.64 -28.13
CA GLN A 308 -23.29 16.49 -27.12
C GLN A 308 -23.76 16.18 -25.71
N PHE A 309 -25.05 15.95 -25.53
CA PHE A 309 -25.60 15.57 -24.23
C PHE A 309 -24.99 14.27 -23.71
N ILE A 310 -25.01 13.19 -24.54
CA ILE A 310 -24.46 11.87 -24.15
C ILE A 310 -22.96 11.97 -23.85
N LEU A 311 -22.17 12.64 -24.68
CA LEU A 311 -20.73 12.76 -24.49
C LEU A 311 -20.38 13.61 -23.27
N SER A 312 -21.20 14.63 -22.95
CA SER A 312 -21.04 15.44 -21.73
C SER A 312 -21.36 14.66 -20.48
N ASP A 313 -22.45 13.86 -20.49
CA ASP A 313 -22.80 13.01 -19.36
C ASP A 313 -21.74 11.94 -19.14
N PHE A 314 -21.30 11.25 -20.19
CA PHE A 314 -20.22 10.29 -20.11
C PHE A 314 -18.94 10.89 -19.46
N LYS A 315 -18.51 12.07 -19.96
CA LYS A 315 -17.35 12.77 -19.39
C LYS A 315 -17.54 13.11 -17.91
N LYS A 316 -18.74 13.52 -17.53
CA LYS A 316 -19.07 13.85 -16.13
C LYS A 316 -18.92 12.63 -15.22
N GLN A 317 -19.40 11.44 -15.64
CA GLN A 317 -19.40 10.22 -14.86
C GLN A 317 -18.01 9.55 -14.86
N MET A 318 -17.36 9.47 -16.01
CA MET A 318 -16.07 8.79 -16.17
C MET A 318 -14.85 9.65 -15.81
N GLY A 319 -15.02 10.98 -15.77
CA GLY A 319 -13.93 11.93 -15.56
C GLY A 319 -13.07 12.20 -16.80
N ILE A 320 -13.27 11.46 -17.90
CA ILE A 320 -12.53 11.61 -19.17
C ILE A 320 -13.49 11.63 -20.37
N PRO A 321 -13.11 12.28 -21.50
CA PRO A 321 -13.89 12.25 -22.71
C PRO A 321 -14.03 10.83 -23.30
N ALA A 322 -15.16 10.55 -23.97
CA ALA A 322 -15.40 9.24 -24.59
C ALA A 322 -14.37 8.88 -25.66
N ASP A 323 -13.83 9.85 -26.39
CA ASP A 323 -12.75 9.65 -27.37
C ASP A 323 -11.46 9.15 -26.69
N SER A 324 -11.09 9.77 -25.54
CA SER A 324 -9.94 9.38 -24.75
C SER A 324 -10.13 7.99 -24.15
N PHE A 325 -11.34 7.70 -23.63
CA PHE A 325 -11.68 6.39 -23.08
C PHE A 325 -11.62 5.30 -24.15
N ASN A 326 -12.14 5.57 -25.36
CA ASN A 326 -12.06 4.66 -26.50
C ASN A 326 -10.61 4.30 -26.88
N ASN A 327 -9.70 5.27 -26.79
CA ASN A 327 -8.27 5.01 -27.04
C ASN A 327 -7.63 4.20 -25.91
N GLN A 328 -7.95 4.51 -24.65
CA GLN A 328 -7.48 3.73 -23.51
C GLN A 328 -7.93 2.28 -23.55
N LEU A 329 -9.17 1.99 -24.00
CA LEU A 329 -9.63 0.60 -24.17
C LEU A 329 -8.86 -0.17 -25.25
N LYS A 330 -8.42 0.52 -26.30
CA LYS A 330 -7.57 -0.12 -27.33
C LYS A 330 -6.19 -0.46 -26.80
N GLU A 331 -5.59 0.44 -26.02
CA GLU A 331 -4.30 0.20 -25.35
C GLU A 331 -4.43 -0.93 -24.33
N LEU A 332 -5.50 -0.92 -23.53
CA LEU A 332 -5.76 -1.93 -22.53
C LEU A 332 -5.94 -3.34 -23.13
N ARG A 333 -6.52 -3.44 -24.32
CA ARG A 333 -6.63 -4.70 -25.04
C ARG A 333 -5.26 -5.35 -25.28
N VAL A 334 -4.25 -4.55 -25.62
CA VAL A 334 -2.87 -5.03 -25.79
C VAL A 334 -2.31 -5.55 -24.48
N HIS A 335 -2.56 -4.85 -23.36
CA HIS A 335 -2.12 -5.31 -22.04
C HIS A 335 -2.79 -6.62 -21.61
N VAL A 336 -4.08 -6.82 -21.94
CA VAL A 336 -4.79 -8.08 -21.68
C VAL A 336 -4.20 -9.22 -22.51
N GLU A 337 -3.97 -9.00 -23.81
CA GLU A 337 -3.38 -9.98 -24.73
C GLU A 337 -1.95 -10.37 -24.31
N ASN A 338 -1.16 -9.41 -23.83
CA ASN A 338 0.22 -9.62 -23.37
C ASN A 338 0.29 -10.13 -21.91
N LYS A 339 -0.83 -10.28 -21.21
CA LYS A 339 -0.89 -10.69 -19.79
C LYS A 339 -0.12 -9.76 -18.84
N GLU A 340 -0.14 -8.46 -19.12
CA GLU A 340 0.58 -7.43 -18.36
C GLU A 340 -0.22 -7.01 -17.12
N LEU A 341 -0.14 -7.81 -16.07
CA LEU A 341 -0.96 -7.68 -14.84
C LEU A 341 -0.87 -6.30 -14.18
N GLU A 342 0.32 -5.73 -14.05
CA GLU A 342 0.50 -4.41 -13.42
C GLU A 342 -0.26 -3.29 -14.16
N ALA A 343 -0.24 -3.33 -15.50
CA ALA A 343 -0.97 -2.38 -16.32
C ALA A 343 -2.50 -2.55 -16.14
N LEU A 344 -2.97 -3.78 -16.01
CA LEU A 344 -4.38 -4.11 -15.80
C LEU A 344 -4.87 -3.66 -14.41
N ILE A 345 -4.09 -3.91 -13.37
CA ILE A 345 -4.40 -3.46 -11.99
C ILE A 345 -4.51 -1.93 -11.92
N LYS A 346 -3.61 -1.20 -12.56
CA LYS A 346 -3.67 0.27 -12.65
C LYS A 346 -4.97 0.78 -13.28
N CYS A 347 -5.59 -0.02 -14.13
CA CYS A 347 -6.86 0.31 -14.78
C CYS A 347 -8.11 -0.09 -13.99
N LYS A 348 -7.98 -0.79 -12.85
CA LYS A 348 -9.11 -1.23 -12.03
C LYS A 348 -10.08 -0.08 -11.68
N GLY A 349 -9.57 1.08 -11.29
CA GLY A 349 -10.38 2.26 -11.02
C GLY A 349 -11.20 2.76 -12.21
N MET A 350 -10.77 2.49 -13.44
CA MET A 350 -11.52 2.79 -14.66
C MET A 350 -12.74 1.87 -14.81
N PHE A 351 -12.59 0.58 -14.54
CA PHE A 351 -13.71 -0.38 -14.60
C PHE A 351 -14.77 -0.08 -13.56
N ILE A 352 -14.39 0.32 -12.34
CA ILE A 352 -15.30 0.75 -11.27
C ILE A 352 -16.12 1.98 -11.71
N LYS A 353 -15.49 2.98 -12.33
CA LYS A 353 -16.18 4.15 -12.86
C LYS A 353 -17.10 3.80 -14.02
N TRP A 354 -16.70 2.86 -14.87
CA TRP A 354 -17.49 2.39 -15.99
C TRP A 354 -18.75 1.64 -15.53
N GLN A 355 -18.63 0.82 -14.51
CA GLN A 355 -19.75 0.20 -13.83
C GLN A 355 -20.73 1.24 -13.28
N ALA A 356 -20.22 2.23 -12.53
CA ALA A 356 -21.04 3.31 -11.98
C ALA A 356 -21.74 4.14 -13.08
N PHE A 357 -21.12 4.32 -14.25
CA PHE A 357 -21.75 4.94 -15.40
C PHE A 357 -22.98 4.17 -15.87
N TYR A 358 -22.91 2.85 -16.00
CA TYR A 358 -24.09 2.04 -16.40
C TYR A 358 -25.17 2.01 -15.32
N GLU A 359 -24.82 1.97 -14.04
CA GLU A 359 -25.78 2.11 -12.94
C GLU A 359 -26.53 3.48 -13.00
N HIS A 360 -25.80 4.55 -13.34
CA HIS A 360 -26.39 5.85 -13.57
C HIS A 360 -27.37 5.84 -14.76
N GLN A 361 -27.02 5.16 -15.86
CA GLN A 361 -27.91 5.03 -17.02
C GLN A 361 -29.22 4.30 -16.66
N ILE A 362 -29.18 3.27 -15.83
CA ILE A 362 -30.37 2.57 -15.33
C ILE A 362 -31.28 3.56 -14.57
N LYS A 363 -30.72 4.37 -13.67
CA LYS A 363 -31.48 5.37 -12.90
C LYS A 363 -32.14 6.42 -13.82
N LEU A 364 -31.46 6.83 -14.88
CA LEU A 364 -32.04 7.75 -15.87
C LEU A 364 -33.20 7.11 -16.63
N LEU A 365 -33.04 5.84 -17.10
CA LEU A 365 -34.10 5.11 -17.80
C LEU A 365 -35.36 4.97 -16.92
N GLN A 366 -35.20 4.59 -15.66
CA GLN A 366 -36.29 4.46 -14.70
C GLN A 366 -37.07 5.75 -14.45
N GLY A 367 -36.41 6.91 -14.67
CA GLY A 367 -37.02 8.24 -14.52
C GLY A 367 -37.81 8.73 -15.75
N TYR A 368 -37.56 8.18 -16.93
CA TYR A 368 -38.10 8.70 -18.21
C TYR A 368 -39.20 7.84 -18.86
N GLU A 369 -39.25 6.54 -18.61
CA GLU A 369 -40.17 5.64 -19.31
C GLU A 369 -41.27 5.09 -18.39
N LYS A 370 -42.50 5.26 -18.89
CA LYS A 370 -43.73 4.74 -18.20
C LYS A 370 -44.20 3.39 -18.78
N ASP A 371 -43.60 2.86 -19.87
CA ASP A 371 -44.04 1.65 -20.55
C ASP A 371 -43.01 0.54 -20.62
N SER A 372 -43.44 -0.63 -20.21
CA SER A 372 -42.76 -1.62 -19.44
C SER A 372 -41.82 -2.62 -20.15
N ILE A 373 -42.02 -2.94 -21.43
CA ILE A 373 -41.28 -4.04 -22.08
C ILE A 373 -39.89 -3.58 -22.59
N GLN A 374 -39.81 -2.41 -23.17
CA GLN A 374 -38.53 -1.88 -23.67
C GLN A 374 -37.62 -1.50 -22.50
N LEU A 375 -38.16 -0.81 -21.49
CA LEU A 375 -37.44 -0.47 -20.27
C LEU A 375 -36.86 -1.72 -19.57
N SER A 376 -37.65 -2.81 -19.49
CA SER A 376 -37.20 -4.06 -18.90
C SER A 376 -36.03 -4.69 -19.68
N LYS A 377 -36.06 -4.62 -21.02
CA LYS A 377 -34.99 -5.15 -21.87
C LYS A 377 -33.71 -4.31 -21.76
N ASP A 378 -33.84 -2.99 -21.80
CA ASP A 378 -32.69 -2.07 -21.71
C ASP A 378 -32.03 -2.14 -20.32
N THR A 379 -32.85 -2.24 -19.27
CA THR A 379 -32.35 -2.44 -17.90
C THR A 379 -31.67 -3.80 -17.72
N ALA A 380 -32.22 -4.88 -18.31
CA ALA A 380 -31.60 -6.21 -18.26
C ALA A 380 -30.24 -6.23 -18.96
N LEU A 381 -30.14 -5.55 -20.10
CA LEU A 381 -28.90 -5.44 -20.85
C LEU A 381 -27.82 -4.65 -20.10
N LEU A 382 -28.21 -3.53 -19.47
CA LEU A 382 -27.29 -2.74 -18.63
C LEU A 382 -26.81 -3.52 -17.40
N ASN A 383 -27.69 -4.29 -16.77
CA ASN A 383 -27.29 -5.16 -15.66
C ASN A 383 -26.30 -6.24 -16.11
N GLU A 384 -26.50 -6.87 -17.27
CA GLU A 384 -25.52 -7.81 -17.83
C GLU A 384 -24.12 -7.17 -18.00
N TRP A 385 -24.05 -5.91 -18.44
CA TRP A 385 -22.79 -5.20 -18.59
C TRP A 385 -22.16 -4.83 -17.25
N ILE A 386 -22.97 -4.47 -16.26
CA ILE A 386 -22.52 -4.24 -14.87
C ILE A 386 -21.92 -5.53 -14.30
N ASP A 387 -22.58 -6.68 -14.48
CA ASP A 387 -22.10 -7.98 -14.02
C ASP A 387 -20.76 -8.35 -14.67
N ILE A 388 -20.59 -8.09 -15.96
CA ILE A 388 -19.29 -8.30 -16.64
C ILE A 388 -18.19 -7.42 -16.04
N LEU A 389 -18.48 -6.15 -15.76
CA LEU A 389 -17.49 -5.23 -15.16
C LEU A 389 -17.17 -5.62 -13.72
N GLN A 390 -18.15 -6.12 -12.97
CA GLN A 390 -17.93 -6.67 -11.63
C GLN A 390 -17.02 -7.90 -11.69
N ASP A 391 -17.31 -8.85 -12.58
CA ASP A 391 -16.47 -10.03 -12.79
C ASP A 391 -15.01 -9.67 -13.17
N ILE A 392 -14.80 -8.63 -13.99
CA ILE A 392 -13.47 -8.12 -14.31
C ILE A 392 -12.80 -7.53 -13.07
N ASN A 393 -13.51 -6.73 -12.28
CA ASN A 393 -13.00 -6.16 -11.03
C ASN A 393 -12.62 -7.23 -10.01
N ASP A 394 -13.37 -8.33 -9.97
CA ASP A 394 -13.11 -9.46 -9.07
C ASP A 394 -11.92 -10.32 -9.53
N LEU A 395 -11.63 -10.33 -10.84
CA LEU A 395 -10.47 -11.04 -11.42
C LEU A 395 -9.16 -10.23 -11.31
N LEU A 396 -9.24 -8.91 -11.22
CA LEU A 396 -8.11 -7.98 -11.05
C LEU A 396 -7.90 -7.60 -9.59
#